data_1694623bdeea392f8b4dc018dfe6d763
#
_entry.id   1694623bdeea392f8b4dc018dfe6d763
#
_cell.length_a   1.000
_cell.length_b   1.000
_cell.length_c   1.000
_cell.angle_alpha   90.00
_cell.angle_beta   90.00
_cell.angle_gamma   90.00
#
_symmetry.space_group_name_H-M   'P 1'
#
loop_
_entity.id
_entity.type
_entity.pdbx_description
1 polymer ?
#
loop_
_entity_poly.entity_id
_entity_poly.type
_entity_poly.pdbx_seq_one_letter_code
_entity_poly.pdbx_strand_id
1 'polypeptide(L)'
;MKKSLIALAFGTLGLGIAEFTMMGILPYVATDLGISIPVAGHFISAYALGVCFGAPMLLLARKRPLKQILLVLMALMIVGNICASMAPNYWVLLLGRFVSGLPHGAYFGVASIVAGKLADKGKSSEAVSIMIVGMTVANLFGVPLGTSLSHTLSWRATFLLVGAWGLITLYYIWRWVPQVEGLKDTGFKGQFCFLKKPAPWLILGATALGNGGV
;
A
#
# COMPACT_ATOMS: atom_id res chain seq x y z
N MET A 1 -3.66 22.38 2.20
CA MET A 1 -3.44 21.33 3.22
C MET A 1 -4.51 20.23 3.20
N LYS A 2 -5.79 20.46 3.53
CA LYS A 2 -6.82 19.40 3.61
C LYS A 2 -6.93 18.52 2.36
N LYS A 3 -6.95 19.11 1.14
CA LYS A 3 -7.03 18.35 -0.12
C LYS A 3 -5.86 17.39 -0.33
N SER A 4 -4.64 17.81 0.01
CA SER A 4 -3.45 16.95 -0.12
C SER A 4 -3.52 15.76 0.85
N LEU A 5 -3.96 15.97 2.09
CA LEU A 5 -4.13 14.89 3.06
C LEU A 5 -5.21 13.88 2.65
N ILE A 6 -6.31 14.38 2.05
CA ILE A 6 -7.35 13.51 1.47
C ILE A 6 -6.79 12.66 0.32
N ALA A 7 -5.97 13.26 -0.57
CA ALA A 7 -5.33 12.49 -1.64
C ALA A 7 -4.41 11.40 -1.10
N LEU A 8 -3.67 11.66 -0.02
CA LEU A 8 -2.84 10.66 0.64
C LEU A 8 -3.69 9.56 1.32
N ALA A 9 -4.81 9.94 1.95
CA ALA A 9 -5.77 8.98 2.53
C ALA A 9 -6.43 8.09 1.46
N PHE A 10 -6.67 8.59 0.26
CA PHE A 10 -7.14 7.76 -0.87
C PHE A 10 -6.13 6.67 -1.25
N GLY A 11 -4.84 6.97 -1.15
CA GLY A 11 -3.80 5.98 -1.40
C GLY A 11 -3.79 4.88 -0.33
N THR A 12 -3.85 5.23 0.95
CA THR A 12 -3.92 4.23 2.03
C THR A 12 -5.21 3.43 1.99
N LEU A 13 -6.33 4.03 1.57
CA LEU A 13 -7.59 3.32 1.32
C LEU A 13 -7.43 2.26 0.22
N GLY A 14 -6.87 2.63 -0.94
CA GLY A 14 -6.66 1.70 -2.05
C GLY A 14 -5.72 0.55 -1.69
N LEU A 15 -4.62 0.86 -0.98
CA LEU A 15 -3.67 -0.15 -0.51
C LEU A 15 -4.29 -1.08 0.53
N GLY A 16 -5.09 -0.55 1.46
CA GLY A 16 -5.80 -1.37 2.44
C GLY A 16 -6.82 -2.31 1.79
N ILE A 17 -7.60 -1.83 0.82
CA ILE A 17 -8.53 -2.71 0.07
C ILE A 17 -7.73 -3.79 -0.66
N ALA A 18 -6.64 -3.43 -1.36
CA ALA A 18 -5.79 -4.37 -2.09
C ALA A 18 -5.21 -5.48 -1.19
N GLU A 19 -4.85 -5.14 0.04
CA GLU A 19 -4.29 -6.09 1.00
C GLU A 19 -5.36 -7.02 1.57
N PHE A 20 -6.35 -6.46 2.24
CA PHE A 20 -7.25 -7.23 3.10
C PHE A 20 -8.39 -7.91 2.36
N THR A 21 -8.83 -7.39 1.21
CA THR A 21 -9.92 -8.02 0.45
C THR A 21 -9.57 -9.44 0.01
N MET A 22 -8.26 -9.72 -0.24
CA MET A 22 -7.83 -11.06 -0.61
C MET A 22 -8.26 -12.14 0.39
N MET A 23 -8.28 -11.82 1.69
CA MET A 23 -8.72 -12.75 2.73
C MET A 23 -10.18 -13.15 2.55
N GLY A 24 -11.04 -12.19 2.22
CA GLY A 24 -12.48 -12.42 2.01
C GLY A 24 -12.82 -13.11 0.70
N ILE A 25 -11.97 -12.98 -0.33
CA ILE A 25 -12.24 -13.56 -1.66
C ILE A 25 -11.49 -14.88 -1.91
N LEU A 26 -10.69 -15.34 -0.97
CA LEU A 26 -9.85 -16.53 -1.10
C LEU A 26 -10.61 -17.77 -1.62
N PRO A 27 -11.81 -18.13 -1.09
CA PRO A 27 -12.56 -19.28 -1.57
C PRO A 27 -12.97 -19.16 -3.04
N TYR A 28 -13.34 -17.96 -3.50
CA TYR A 28 -13.75 -17.74 -4.89
C TYR A 28 -12.57 -17.89 -5.85
N VAL A 29 -11.40 -17.37 -5.46
CA VAL A 29 -10.16 -17.52 -6.23
C VAL A 29 -9.73 -18.98 -6.28
N ALA A 30 -9.79 -19.70 -5.16
CA ALA A 30 -9.42 -21.10 -5.07
C ALA A 30 -10.29 -21.95 -5.99
N THR A 31 -11.61 -21.74 -5.98
CA THR A 31 -12.56 -22.45 -6.83
C THR A 31 -12.32 -22.17 -8.31
N ASP A 32 -12.15 -20.89 -8.69
CA ASP A 32 -11.98 -20.49 -10.10
C ASP A 32 -10.66 -21.00 -10.70
N LEU A 33 -9.58 -21.05 -9.90
CA LEU A 33 -8.28 -21.55 -10.34
C LEU A 33 -8.08 -23.06 -10.14
N GLY A 34 -9.07 -23.77 -9.56
CA GLY A 34 -8.99 -25.21 -9.30
C GLY A 34 -7.89 -25.59 -8.30
N ILE A 35 -7.62 -24.75 -7.31
CA ILE A 35 -6.60 -24.94 -6.27
C ILE A 35 -7.22 -25.03 -4.87
N SER A 36 -6.46 -25.56 -3.91
CA SER A 36 -6.92 -25.59 -2.52
C SER A 36 -6.82 -24.20 -1.85
N ILE A 37 -7.66 -23.97 -0.84
CA ILE A 37 -7.63 -22.72 -0.06
C ILE A 37 -6.26 -22.44 0.57
N PRO A 38 -5.55 -23.43 1.15
CA PRO A 38 -4.18 -23.20 1.64
C PRO A 38 -3.22 -22.75 0.54
N VAL A 39 -3.31 -23.29 -0.67
CA VAL A 39 -2.50 -22.84 -1.83
C VAL A 39 -2.88 -21.43 -2.25
N ALA A 40 -4.17 -21.07 -2.23
CA ALA A 40 -4.60 -19.70 -2.48
C ALA A 40 -4.05 -18.70 -1.44
N GLY A 41 -3.76 -19.14 -0.21
CA GLY A 41 -3.07 -18.34 0.81
C GLY A 41 -1.71 -17.79 0.37
N HIS A 42 -1.05 -18.43 -0.60
CA HIS A 42 0.21 -17.92 -1.17
C HIS A 42 0.06 -16.52 -1.82
N PHE A 43 -1.14 -16.16 -2.28
CA PHE A 43 -1.39 -14.82 -2.84
C PHE A 43 -1.34 -13.73 -1.76
N ILE A 44 -1.70 -14.04 -0.51
CA ILE A 44 -1.53 -13.15 0.64
C ILE A 44 -0.05 -13.03 0.96
N SER A 45 0.66 -14.16 1.02
CA SER A 45 2.12 -14.20 1.29
C SER A 45 2.91 -13.47 0.20
N ALA A 46 2.53 -13.60 -1.08
CA ALA A 46 3.18 -12.90 -2.18
C ALA A 46 3.04 -11.38 -2.05
N TYR A 47 1.86 -10.90 -1.65
CA TYR A 47 1.64 -9.48 -1.36
C TYR A 47 2.53 -9.01 -0.20
N ALA A 48 2.53 -9.74 0.91
CA ALA A 48 3.36 -9.44 2.08
C ALA A 48 4.86 -9.41 1.74
N LEU A 49 5.34 -10.34 0.91
CA LEU A 49 6.71 -10.31 0.38
C LEU A 49 6.94 -9.05 -0.46
N GLY A 50 5.99 -8.66 -1.31
CA GLY A 50 6.05 -7.40 -2.03
C GLY A 50 6.22 -6.20 -1.10
N VAL A 51 5.46 -6.13 0.01
CA VAL A 51 5.59 -5.08 1.03
C VAL A 51 7.00 -5.06 1.64
N CYS A 52 7.53 -6.23 1.99
CA CYS A 52 8.89 -6.37 2.54
C CYS A 52 9.97 -5.87 1.59
N PHE A 53 9.87 -6.19 0.30
CA PHE A 53 10.85 -5.77 -0.71
C PHE A 53 10.66 -4.32 -1.15
N GLY A 54 9.44 -3.83 -1.15
CA GLY A 54 9.11 -2.47 -1.61
C GLY A 54 9.66 -1.37 -0.71
N ALA A 55 9.65 -1.56 0.61
CA ALA A 55 10.17 -0.56 1.53
C ALA A 55 11.67 -0.25 1.33
N PRO A 56 12.58 -1.24 1.20
CA PRO A 56 13.98 -0.98 0.86
C PRO A 56 14.19 -0.33 -0.52
N MET A 57 13.30 -0.56 -1.49
CA MET A 57 13.40 0.07 -2.81
C MET A 57 13.34 1.61 -2.75
N LEU A 58 12.79 2.19 -1.69
CA LEU A 58 12.83 3.64 -1.47
C LEU A 58 14.25 4.21 -1.45
N LEU A 59 15.24 3.41 -1.06
CA LEU A 59 16.64 3.82 -1.09
C LEU A 59 17.13 4.16 -2.51
N LEU A 60 16.57 3.50 -3.53
CA LEU A 60 16.86 3.78 -4.93
C LEU A 60 16.25 5.11 -5.38
N ALA A 61 15.12 5.48 -4.81
CA ALA A 61 14.38 6.69 -5.14
C ALA A 61 14.74 7.91 -4.25
N ARG A 62 15.67 7.78 -3.30
CA ARG A 62 15.99 8.79 -2.26
C ARG A 62 16.28 10.20 -2.79
N LYS A 63 16.81 10.33 -4.02
CA LYS A 63 17.13 11.62 -4.66
C LYS A 63 15.92 12.25 -5.38
N ARG A 64 14.80 11.55 -5.48
CA ARG A 64 13.63 12.03 -6.21
C ARG A 64 12.72 12.85 -5.32
N PRO A 65 11.98 13.84 -5.87
CA PRO A 65 10.93 14.54 -5.13
C PRO A 65 9.89 13.55 -4.59
N LEU A 66 9.43 13.77 -3.35
CA LEU A 66 8.51 12.85 -2.67
C LEU A 66 7.20 12.64 -3.45
N LYS A 67 6.69 13.70 -4.11
CA LYS A 67 5.52 13.59 -4.98
C LYS A 67 5.73 12.61 -6.13
N GLN A 68 6.89 12.63 -6.78
CA GLN A 68 7.19 11.70 -7.87
C GLN A 68 7.23 10.25 -7.38
N ILE A 69 7.79 10.04 -6.19
CA ILE A 69 7.81 8.71 -5.56
C ILE A 69 6.38 8.23 -5.32
N LEU A 70 5.49 9.06 -4.75
CA LEU A 70 4.09 8.70 -4.53
C LEU A 70 3.36 8.34 -5.84
N LEU A 71 3.60 9.08 -6.93
CA LEU A 71 3.02 8.80 -8.24
C LEU A 71 3.48 7.45 -8.80
N VAL A 72 4.78 7.14 -8.69
CA VAL A 72 5.34 5.85 -9.13
C VAL A 72 4.78 4.70 -8.30
N LEU A 73 4.67 4.87 -6.99
CA LEU A 73 4.09 3.86 -6.10
C LEU A 73 2.62 3.59 -6.43
N MET A 74 1.83 4.63 -6.74
CA MET A 74 0.45 4.44 -7.18
C MET A 74 0.37 3.78 -8.56
N ALA A 75 1.27 4.10 -9.49
CA ALA A 75 1.34 3.42 -10.77
C ALA A 75 1.64 1.92 -10.62
N LEU A 76 2.56 1.55 -9.73
CA LEU A 76 2.86 0.15 -9.41
C LEU A 76 1.64 -0.57 -8.80
N MET A 77 0.89 0.09 -7.90
CA MET A 77 -0.35 -0.45 -7.36
C MET A 77 -1.37 -0.73 -8.47
N ILE A 78 -1.55 0.21 -9.39
CA ILE A 78 -2.47 0.08 -10.53
C ILE A 78 -2.06 -1.11 -11.40
N VAL A 79 -0.79 -1.17 -11.82
CA VAL A 79 -0.27 -2.24 -12.68
C VAL A 79 -0.42 -3.60 -12.01
N GLY A 80 -0.06 -3.73 -10.73
CA GLY A 80 -0.18 -4.98 -9.98
C GLY A 80 -1.63 -5.47 -9.87
N ASN A 81 -2.58 -4.56 -9.58
CA ASN A 81 -3.99 -4.93 -9.46
C ASN A 81 -4.65 -5.21 -10.83
N ILE A 82 -4.29 -4.50 -11.89
CA ILE A 82 -4.74 -4.83 -13.26
C ILE A 82 -4.19 -6.20 -13.67
N CYS A 83 -2.90 -6.47 -13.45
CA CYS A 83 -2.30 -7.77 -13.70
C CYS A 83 -3.03 -8.88 -12.94
N ALA A 84 -3.36 -8.66 -11.66
CA ALA A 84 -4.11 -9.61 -10.85
C ALA A 84 -5.54 -9.81 -11.39
N SER A 85 -6.23 -8.76 -11.83
CA SER A 85 -7.59 -8.87 -12.39
C SER A 85 -7.64 -9.67 -13.70
N MET A 86 -6.60 -9.58 -14.50
CA MET A 86 -6.47 -10.27 -15.79
C MET A 86 -5.78 -11.65 -15.69
N ALA A 87 -5.46 -12.11 -14.48
CA ALA A 87 -4.68 -13.32 -14.28
C ALA A 87 -5.40 -14.57 -14.81
N PRO A 88 -4.84 -15.29 -15.80
CA PRO A 88 -5.43 -16.52 -16.33
C PRO A 88 -5.08 -17.75 -15.50
N ASN A 89 -4.08 -17.67 -14.63
CA ASN A 89 -3.57 -18.78 -13.85
C ASN A 89 -2.91 -18.33 -12.55
N TYR A 90 -2.57 -19.29 -11.71
CA TYR A 90 -1.92 -19.11 -10.42
C TYR A 90 -0.67 -18.21 -10.47
N TRP A 91 0.24 -18.44 -11.43
CA TRP A 91 1.53 -17.73 -11.43
C TRP A 91 1.40 -16.27 -11.79
N VAL A 92 0.52 -15.94 -12.72
CA VAL A 92 0.26 -14.53 -13.10
C VAL A 92 -0.42 -13.78 -11.94
N LEU A 93 -1.36 -14.44 -11.24
CA LEU A 93 -1.97 -13.86 -10.06
C LEU A 93 -0.95 -13.66 -8.94
N LEU A 94 -0.07 -14.63 -8.70
CA LEU A 94 0.99 -14.55 -7.70
C LEU A 94 1.92 -13.36 -7.97
N LEU A 95 2.36 -13.20 -9.23
CA LEU A 95 3.18 -12.07 -9.65
C LEU A 95 2.44 -10.73 -9.51
N GLY A 96 1.18 -10.66 -9.93
CA GLY A 96 0.34 -9.47 -9.78
C GLY A 96 0.19 -9.06 -8.32
N ARG A 97 0.00 -10.01 -7.42
CA ARG A 97 -0.07 -9.79 -5.97
C ARG A 97 1.26 -9.28 -5.41
N PHE A 98 2.38 -9.88 -5.80
CA PHE A 98 3.71 -9.42 -5.40
C PHE A 98 3.95 -7.97 -5.85
N VAL A 99 3.68 -7.66 -7.12
CA VAL A 99 3.86 -6.30 -7.68
C VAL A 99 2.94 -5.29 -6.98
N SER A 100 1.68 -5.65 -6.71
CA SER A 100 0.74 -4.75 -6.01
C SER A 100 1.12 -4.52 -4.54
N GLY A 101 1.90 -5.42 -3.93
CA GLY A 101 2.43 -5.27 -2.57
C GLY A 101 3.62 -4.30 -2.48
N LEU A 102 4.46 -4.22 -3.52
CA LEU A 102 5.67 -3.37 -3.52
C LEU A 102 5.42 -1.92 -3.07
N PRO A 103 4.37 -1.22 -3.53
CA PRO A 103 4.15 0.16 -3.12
C PRO A 103 3.69 0.32 -1.67
N HIS A 104 3.14 -0.71 -1.03
CA HIS A 104 2.41 -0.56 0.23
C HIS A 104 3.28 0.04 1.36
N GLY A 105 4.32 -0.66 1.80
CA GLY A 105 5.17 -0.19 2.89
C GLY A 105 5.89 1.11 2.56
N ALA A 106 6.36 1.25 1.32
CA ALA A 106 7.00 2.45 0.80
C ALA A 106 6.05 3.66 0.81
N TYR A 107 4.78 3.47 0.42
CA TYR A 107 3.79 4.53 0.37
C TYR A 107 3.52 5.11 1.76
N PHE A 108 3.31 4.28 2.78
CA PHE A 108 3.08 4.75 4.16
C PHE A 108 4.24 5.60 4.66
N GLY A 109 5.48 5.20 4.40
CA GLY A 109 6.67 5.97 4.78
C GLY A 109 6.72 7.34 4.11
N VAL A 110 6.58 7.39 2.77
CA VAL A 110 6.65 8.64 2.00
C VAL A 110 5.46 9.54 2.28
N ALA A 111 4.25 8.99 2.34
CA ALA A 111 3.03 9.74 2.59
C ALA A 111 3.01 10.36 4.00
N SER A 112 3.54 9.67 5.02
CA SER A 112 3.70 10.21 6.37
C SER A 112 4.64 11.41 6.40
N ILE A 113 5.77 11.33 5.68
CA ILE A 113 6.71 12.45 5.58
C ILE A 113 6.05 13.65 4.86
N VAL A 114 5.33 13.39 3.76
CA VAL A 114 4.61 14.43 3.02
C VAL A 114 3.51 15.05 3.88
N ALA A 115 2.71 14.24 4.57
CA ALA A 115 1.68 14.72 5.49
C ALA A 115 2.27 15.61 6.59
N GLY A 116 3.37 15.18 7.22
CA GLY A 116 4.06 15.96 8.25
C GLY A 116 4.64 17.27 7.73
N LYS A 117 5.23 17.28 6.51
CA LYS A 117 5.76 18.50 5.88
C LYS A 117 4.67 19.50 5.47
N LEU A 118 3.46 19.01 5.15
CA LEU A 118 2.31 19.85 4.76
C LEU A 118 1.46 20.28 5.96
N ALA A 119 1.71 19.72 7.14
CA ALA A 119 0.97 20.04 8.35
C ALA A 119 1.32 21.45 8.88
N ASP A 120 0.35 22.07 9.52
CA ASP A 120 0.59 23.28 10.30
C ASP A 120 1.55 22.99 11.47
N LYS A 121 2.24 24.01 11.95
CA LYS A 121 3.21 23.88 13.05
C LYS A 121 2.56 23.21 14.28
N GLY A 122 3.14 22.11 14.74
CA GLY A 122 2.63 21.33 15.87
C GLY A 122 1.53 20.30 15.52
N LYS A 123 1.04 20.22 14.26
CA LYS A 123 -0.07 19.33 13.86
C LYS A 123 0.38 18.14 12.96
N SER A 124 1.64 17.80 12.99
CA SER A 124 2.19 16.72 12.15
C SER A 124 1.52 15.37 12.46
N SER A 125 1.31 15.04 13.73
CA SER A 125 0.66 13.77 14.12
C SER A 125 -0.80 13.71 13.65
N GLU A 126 -1.55 14.83 13.74
CA GLU A 126 -2.92 14.93 13.23
C GLU A 126 -2.97 14.68 11.70
N ALA A 127 -2.04 15.28 10.96
CA ALA A 127 -1.97 15.10 9.51
C ALA A 127 -1.67 13.64 9.11
N VAL A 128 -0.77 12.98 9.84
CA VAL A 128 -0.47 11.55 9.62
C VAL A 128 -1.68 10.69 9.98
N SER A 129 -2.39 11.00 11.08
CA SER A 129 -3.61 10.28 11.45
C SER A 129 -4.70 10.38 10.38
N ILE A 130 -4.91 11.57 9.78
CA ILE A 130 -5.85 11.75 8.66
C ILE A 130 -5.47 10.87 7.47
N MET A 131 -4.19 10.79 7.15
CA MET A 131 -3.71 9.90 6.06
C MET A 131 -4.01 8.42 6.38
N ILE A 132 -3.83 7.98 7.64
CA ILE A 132 -4.05 6.58 8.04
C ILE A 132 -5.55 6.22 8.08
N VAL A 133 -6.46 7.18 8.25
CA VAL A 133 -7.92 6.93 8.23
C VAL A 133 -8.35 6.17 6.97
N GLY A 134 -7.69 6.39 5.83
CA GLY A 134 -7.97 5.62 4.60
C GLY A 134 -7.88 4.11 4.82
N MET A 135 -6.86 3.64 5.55
CA MET A 135 -6.69 2.22 5.89
C MET A 135 -7.82 1.69 6.78
N THR A 136 -8.24 2.49 7.77
CA THR A 136 -9.36 2.13 8.65
C THR A 136 -10.67 2.01 7.86
N VAL A 137 -10.92 2.96 6.94
CA VAL A 137 -12.09 2.92 6.05
C VAL A 137 -12.02 1.71 5.11
N ALA A 138 -10.83 1.35 4.62
CA ALA A 138 -10.64 0.14 3.81
C ALA A 138 -11.06 -1.12 4.56
N ASN A 139 -10.64 -1.27 5.81
CA ASN A 139 -10.99 -2.43 6.62
C ASN A 139 -12.48 -2.49 6.95
N LEU A 140 -13.10 -1.35 7.27
CA LEU A 140 -14.48 -1.30 7.71
C LEU A 140 -15.48 -1.49 6.55
N PHE A 141 -15.21 -0.89 5.40
CA PHE A 141 -16.13 -0.87 4.26
C PHE A 141 -15.56 -1.56 3.01
N GLY A 142 -14.27 -1.37 2.72
CA GLY A 142 -13.65 -1.84 1.49
C GLY A 142 -13.61 -3.37 1.41
N VAL A 143 -13.26 -4.03 2.51
CA VAL A 143 -13.18 -5.50 2.56
C VAL A 143 -14.56 -6.16 2.42
N PRO A 144 -15.60 -5.78 3.18
CA PRO A 144 -16.94 -6.34 2.98
C PRO A 144 -17.49 -6.08 1.57
N LEU A 145 -17.32 -4.86 1.05
CA LEU A 145 -17.77 -4.52 -0.30
C LEU A 145 -17.03 -5.32 -1.37
N GLY A 146 -15.72 -5.47 -1.26
CA GLY A 146 -14.92 -6.28 -2.19
C GLY A 146 -15.31 -7.75 -2.15
N THR A 147 -15.57 -8.29 -0.98
CA THR A 147 -16.04 -9.68 -0.81
C THR A 147 -17.43 -9.86 -1.42
N SER A 148 -18.37 -8.95 -1.16
CA SER A 148 -19.71 -8.97 -1.74
C SER A 148 -19.66 -8.88 -3.28
N LEU A 149 -18.81 -8.00 -3.82
CA LEU A 149 -18.63 -7.88 -5.25
C LEU A 149 -18.09 -9.17 -5.87
N SER A 150 -17.17 -9.82 -5.20
CA SER A 150 -16.61 -11.11 -5.66
C SER A 150 -17.64 -12.22 -5.68
N HIS A 151 -18.58 -12.19 -4.74
CA HIS A 151 -19.71 -13.13 -4.71
C HIS A 151 -20.70 -12.89 -5.85
N THR A 152 -21.01 -11.62 -6.16
CA THR A 152 -22.07 -11.27 -7.12
C THR A 152 -21.58 -11.22 -8.58
N LEU A 153 -20.34 -10.81 -8.81
CA LEU A 153 -19.76 -10.65 -10.15
C LEU A 153 -18.57 -11.58 -10.37
N SER A 154 -17.42 -11.23 -9.79
CA SER A 154 -16.18 -11.98 -9.91
C SER A 154 -15.12 -11.39 -8.99
N TRP A 155 -14.23 -12.21 -8.44
CA TRP A 155 -13.05 -11.75 -7.71
C TRP A 155 -12.13 -10.85 -8.57
N ARG A 156 -12.12 -11.04 -9.89
CA ARG A 156 -11.38 -10.19 -10.84
C ARG A 156 -11.89 -8.75 -10.85
N ALA A 157 -13.20 -8.57 -10.73
CA ALA A 157 -13.82 -7.25 -10.67
C ALA A 157 -13.34 -6.45 -9.44
N THR A 158 -13.07 -7.11 -8.32
CA THR A 158 -12.54 -6.46 -7.13
C THR A 158 -11.17 -5.85 -7.39
N PHE A 159 -10.24 -6.60 -8.00
CA PHE A 159 -8.92 -6.07 -8.36
C PHE A 159 -9.01 -4.96 -9.42
N LEU A 160 -9.92 -5.08 -10.37
CA LEU A 160 -10.15 -4.03 -11.38
C LEU A 160 -10.62 -2.73 -10.72
N LEU A 161 -11.54 -2.80 -9.75
CA LEU A 161 -11.99 -1.63 -9.00
C LEU A 161 -10.89 -1.00 -8.16
N VAL A 162 -10.02 -1.80 -7.54
CA VAL A 162 -8.84 -1.28 -6.82
C VAL A 162 -7.89 -0.59 -7.79
N GLY A 163 -7.68 -1.13 -8.99
CA GLY A 163 -6.90 -0.50 -10.04
C GLY A 163 -7.51 0.85 -10.50
N ALA A 164 -8.84 0.88 -10.71
CA ALA A 164 -9.57 2.10 -11.05
C ALA A 164 -9.48 3.16 -9.92
N TRP A 165 -9.62 2.74 -8.66
CA TRP A 165 -9.40 3.61 -7.50
C TRP A 165 -7.98 4.18 -7.48
N GLY A 166 -7.00 3.37 -7.86
CA GLY A 166 -5.61 3.79 -8.02
C GLY A 166 -5.45 4.92 -9.02
N LEU A 167 -6.16 4.89 -10.16
CA LEU A 167 -6.15 5.96 -11.16
C LEU A 167 -6.72 7.26 -10.59
N ILE A 168 -7.84 7.18 -9.87
CA ILE A 168 -8.44 8.32 -9.17
C ILE A 168 -7.44 8.92 -8.16
N THR A 169 -6.80 8.07 -7.37
CA THR A 169 -5.81 8.47 -6.38
C THR A 169 -4.59 9.12 -7.03
N LEU A 170 -4.08 8.53 -8.10
CA LEU A 170 -2.94 9.06 -8.87
C LEU A 170 -3.25 10.46 -9.40
N TYR A 171 -4.45 10.68 -9.97
CA TYR A 171 -4.91 11.98 -10.42
C TYR A 171 -4.94 13.00 -9.29
N TYR A 172 -5.51 12.66 -8.11
CA TYR A 172 -5.59 13.58 -6.99
C TYR A 172 -4.23 13.85 -6.34
N ILE A 173 -3.33 12.89 -6.26
CA ILE A 173 -1.94 13.13 -5.82
C ILE A 173 -1.26 14.10 -6.80
N TRP A 174 -1.39 13.87 -8.09
CA TRP A 174 -0.84 14.76 -9.11
C TRP A 174 -1.40 16.18 -9.00
N ARG A 175 -2.71 16.34 -8.78
CA ARG A 175 -3.41 17.64 -8.79
C ARG A 175 -3.32 18.41 -7.47
N TRP A 176 -3.34 17.71 -6.34
CA TRP A 176 -3.49 18.32 -5.03
C TRP A 176 -2.22 18.30 -4.17
N VAL A 177 -1.31 17.35 -4.37
CA VAL A 177 -0.07 17.31 -3.62
C VAL A 177 0.94 18.23 -4.30
N PRO A 178 1.48 19.25 -3.59
CA PRO A 178 2.51 20.12 -4.15
C PRO A 178 3.82 19.36 -4.34
N GLN A 179 4.76 19.95 -5.08
CA GLN A 179 6.13 19.44 -5.13
C GLN A 179 6.74 19.55 -3.75
N VAL A 180 7.12 18.41 -3.20
CA VAL A 180 7.80 18.30 -1.91
C VAL A 180 9.19 17.76 -2.18
N GLU A 181 10.20 18.52 -1.75
CA GLU A 181 11.59 18.13 -1.91
C GLU A 181 11.87 16.78 -1.26
N GLY A 182 12.76 16.01 -1.89
CA GLY A 182 13.25 14.76 -1.37
C GLY A 182 13.91 14.91 0.01
N LEU A 183 14.20 13.79 0.63
CA LEU A 183 14.99 13.78 1.86
C LEU A 183 16.44 14.14 1.54
N LYS A 184 17.15 14.76 2.51
CA LYS A 184 18.59 15.02 2.38
C LYS A 184 19.31 13.68 2.14
N ASP A 185 20.06 13.61 1.06
CA ASP A 185 20.84 12.41 0.75
C ASP A 185 22.07 12.34 1.68
N THR A 186 21.97 11.50 2.70
CA THR A 186 23.09 11.22 3.62
C THR A 186 23.95 10.06 3.16
N GLY A 187 23.75 9.60 1.90
CA GLY A 187 24.37 8.40 1.37
C GLY A 187 23.80 7.10 1.94
N PHE A 188 24.13 5.98 1.32
CA PHE A 188 23.58 4.68 1.71
C PHE A 188 23.89 4.32 3.16
N LYS A 189 25.15 4.53 3.61
CA LYS A 189 25.55 4.25 5.02
C LYS A 189 24.90 5.17 6.03
N GLY A 190 24.68 6.45 5.68
CA GLY A 190 24.06 7.42 6.57
C GLY A 190 22.58 7.12 6.85
N GLN A 191 21.89 6.52 5.91
CA GLN A 191 20.48 6.16 6.07
C GLN A 191 20.24 5.04 7.10
N PHE A 192 21.23 4.19 7.35
CA PHE A 192 21.15 3.13 8.37
C PHE A 192 21.73 3.54 9.73
N CYS A 193 22.21 4.77 9.87
CA CYS A 193 22.84 5.25 11.11
C CYS A 193 21.87 5.19 12.32
N PHE A 194 20.55 5.36 12.06
CA PHE A 194 19.54 5.29 13.12
C PHE A 194 19.45 3.90 13.76
N LEU A 195 19.77 2.82 13.04
CA LEU A 195 19.76 1.44 13.57
C LEU A 195 20.84 1.19 14.64
N LYS A 196 21.80 2.10 14.80
CA LYS A 196 22.77 2.05 15.89
C LYS A 196 22.18 2.44 17.25
N LYS A 197 21.00 3.06 17.26
CA LYS A 197 20.30 3.45 18.48
C LYS A 197 19.33 2.35 18.92
N PRO A 198 19.08 2.15 20.23
CA PRO A 198 18.15 1.13 20.71
C PRO A 198 16.67 1.46 20.42
N ALA A 199 16.28 2.72 20.38
CA ALA A 199 14.88 3.13 20.19
C ALA A 199 14.20 2.57 18.92
N PRO A 200 14.81 2.58 17.72
CA PRO A 200 14.23 1.94 16.55
C PRO A 200 13.96 0.45 16.73
N TRP A 201 14.85 -0.27 17.41
CA TRP A 201 14.69 -1.71 17.65
C TRP A 201 13.55 -2.02 18.63
N LEU A 202 13.38 -1.17 19.66
CA LEU A 202 12.24 -1.26 20.58
C LEU A 202 10.92 -1.02 19.85
N ILE A 203 10.86 -0.01 18.97
CA ILE A 203 9.67 0.29 18.17
C ILE A 203 9.37 -0.87 17.22
N LEU A 204 10.37 -1.39 16.50
CA LEU A 204 10.21 -2.53 15.60
C LEU A 204 9.75 -3.78 16.35
N GLY A 205 10.34 -4.04 17.52
CA GLY A 205 9.94 -5.17 18.38
C GLY A 205 8.50 -5.04 18.87
N ALA A 206 8.11 -3.85 19.35
CA ALA A 206 6.74 -3.60 19.80
C ALA A 206 5.74 -3.75 18.64
N THR A 207 6.09 -3.27 17.43
CA THR A 207 5.24 -3.41 16.24
C THR A 207 5.12 -4.88 15.82
N ALA A 208 6.23 -5.63 15.81
CA ALA A 208 6.22 -7.04 15.44
C ALA A 208 5.39 -7.88 16.41
N LEU A 209 5.52 -7.64 17.72
CA LEU A 209 4.72 -8.33 18.74
C LEU A 209 3.23 -7.93 18.69
N GLY A 210 2.94 -6.64 18.48
CA GLY A 210 1.57 -6.13 18.42
C GLY A 210 0.78 -6.61 17.19
N ASN A 211 1.45 -6.76 16.04
CA ASN A 211 0.81 -7.24 14.81
C ASN A 211 0.97 -8.74 14.57
N GLY A 212 1.87 -9.41 15.28
CA GLY A 212 2.12 -10.85 15.11
C GLY A 212 1.10 -11.76 15.78
N GLY A 213 0.14 -11.21 16.53
CA GLY A 213 -0.92 -11.93 17.22
C GLY A 213 -2.29 -11.88 16.52
N VAL A 214 -2.35 -11.40 15.29
CA VAL A 214 -3.59 -11.25 14.49
C VAL A 214 -3.64 -12.33 13.42
#